data_632e90f281dd6dffb2fa33e0a36eca53
#
_entry.id   632e90f281dd6dffb2fa33e0a36eca53
#
_cell.length_a   1.000
_cell.length_b   1.000
_cell.length_c   1.000
_cell.angle_alpha   90.00
_cell.angle_beta   90.00
_cell.angle_gamma   90.00
#
_symmetry.space_group_name_H-M   'P 1'
#
loop_
_entity.id
_entity.type
_entity.pdbx_description
1 polymer ?
#
loop_
_entity_poly.entity_id
_entity_poly.type
_entity_poly.pdbx_seq_one_letter_code
_entity_poly.pdbx_strand_id
1 'polypeptide(L)' 'MKKHKTKLFYKDVNGKDTHLIAEGDSEAQAAENTIKEYKILQEIYGEDKLPIKNITRMNLVVDK' A
#
# COMPACT_ATOMS: atom_id res chain seq x y z
N MET A 1 -0.07 -1.85 23.13
CA MET A 1 -0.10 -0.64 22.33
C MET A 1 -0.83 -0.88 21.02
N LYS A 2 -1.65 0.09 20.65
CA LYS A 2 -2.36 0.01 19.37
C LYS A 2 -1.44 0.40 18.23
N LYS A 3 -1.43 -0.39 17.20
CA LYS A 3 -0.71 -0.04 15.99
C LYS A 3 -1.66 0.58 14.98
N HIS A 4 -1.14 1.54 14.23
CA HIS A 4 -1.89 2.15 13.14
C HIS A 4 -1.75 1.28 11.91
N LYS A 5 -2.82 1.18 11.14
CA LYS A 5 -2.83 0.42 9.89
C LYS A 5 -3.28 1.32 8.78
N THR A 6 -2.67 1.15 7.62
CA THR A 6 -3.08 1.89 6.42
C THR A 6 -3.32 0.87 5.30
N LYS A 7 -4.37 1.08 4.54
CA LYS A 7 -4.72 0.27 3.40
C LYS A 7 -4.42 1.07 2.14
N LEU A 8 -3.61 0.50 1.26
CA LEU A 8 -3.27 1.11 -0.01
C LEU A 8 -4.01 0.36 -1.12
N PHE A 9 -4.87 1.06 -1.85
CA PHE A 9 -5.61 0.49 -2.95
C PHE A 9 -4.86 0.74 -4.25
N TYR A 10 -4.73 -0.30 -5.07
CA TYR A 10 -4.01 -0.17 -6.34
C TYR A 10 -4.56 -1.19 -7.33
N LYS A 11 -4.19 -1.02 -8.59
CA LYS A 11 -4.50 -2.01 -9.63
C LYS A 11 -3.26 -2.89 -9.81
N ASP A 12 -3.49 -4.21 -9.79
CA ASP A 12 -2.41 -5.17 -9.93
C ASP A 12 -1.97 -5.30 -11.40
N VAL A 13 -1.03 -6.22 -11.66
CA VAL A 13 -0.48 -6.39 -13.00
C VAL A 13 -1.51 -6.84 -14.02
N ASN A 14 -2.63 -7.38 -13.56
CA ASN A 14 -3.74 -7.82 -14.42
C ASN A 14 -4.83 -6.76 -14.54
N GLY A 15 -4.64 -5.59 -13.95
CA GLY A 15 -5.61 -4.52 -13.97
C GLY A 15 -6.75 -4.70 -13.00
N LYS A 16 -6.65 -5.61 -12.06
CA LYS A 16 -7.69 -5.83 -11.05
C LYS A 16 -7.45 -4.95 -9.84
N ASP A 17 -8.54 -4.46 -9.26
CA ASP A 17 -8.46 -3.69 -8.03
C ASP A 17 -8.08 -4.59 -6.87
N THR A 18 -7.08 -4.19 -6.14
CA THR A 18 -6.62 -4.93 -4.97
C THR A 18 -6.11 -3.94 -3.94
N HIS A 19 -5.61 -4.44 -2.84
CA HIS A 19 -5.06 -3.58 -1.79
C HIS A 19 -3.99 -4.32 -1.02
N LEU A 20 -3.19 -3.55 -0.31
CA LEU A 20 -2.27 -4.09 0.70
C LEU A 20 -2.47 -3.29 2.00
N ILE A 21 -2.09 -3.90 3.10
CA ILE A 21 -2.20 -3.28 4.43
C ILE A 21 -0.83 -3.32 5.07
N ALA A 22 -0.43 -2.20 5.68
CA ALA A 22 0.80 -2.14 6.46
C ALA A 22 0.53 -1.49 7.80
N GLU A 23 1.32 -1.86 8.79
CA GLU A 23 1.21 -1.33 10.14
C GLU A 23 2.39 -0.40 10.43
N GLY A 24 2.19 0.50 11.38
CA GLY A 24 3.25 1.37 11.84
C GLY A 24 2.91 1.93 13.21
N ASP A 25 3.88 2.58 13.85
CA ASP A 25 3.70 3.15 15.18
C ASP A 25 2.93 4.47 15.15
N SER A 26 2.72 5.03 13.96
CA SER A 26 1.93 6.24 13.75
C SER A 26 1.23 6.13 12.40
N GLU A 27 0.27 7.03 12.16
CA GLU A 27 -0.40 7.08 10.86
C GLU A 27 0.59 7.29 9.72
N ALA A 28 1.53 8.22 9.92
CA ALA A 28 2.53 8.51 8.90
C ALA A 28 3.43 7.30 8.67
N GLN A 29 3.82 6.59 9.72
CA GLN A 29 4.66 5.41 9.58
C GLN A 29 3.92 4.29 8.86
N ALA A 30 2.64 4.08 9.18
CA ALA A 30 1.84 3.06 8.51
C ALA A 30 1.71 3.38 7.03
N ALA A 31 1.43 4.63 6.68
CA ALA A 31 1.32 5.04 5.28
C ALA A 31 2.65 4.85 4.55
N GLU A 32 3.75 5.24 5.17
CA GLU A 32 5.07 5.06 4.59
C GLU A 32 5.37 3.58 4.35
N ASN A 33 4.97 2.73 5.27
CA ASN A 33 5.20 1.29 5.14
C ASN A 33 4.39 0.68 3.98
N THR A 34 3.21 1.20 3.67
CA THR A 34 2.47 0.74 2.48
C THR A 34 3.23 1.08 1.21
N ILE A 35 3.84 2.26 1.16
CA ILE A 35 4.64 2.66 0.01
C ILE A 35 5.86 1.75 -0.13
N LYS A 36 6.51 1.41 0.97
CA LYS A 36 7.65 0.49 0.94
C LYS A 36 7.25 -0.88 0.41
N GLU A 37 6.10 -1.39 0.84
CA GLU A 37 5.58 -2.66 0.34
C GLU A 37 5.29 -2.59 -1.16
N TYR A 38 4.71 -1.49 -1.61
CA TYR A 38 4.44 -1.31 -3.03
C TYR A 38 5.72 -1.30 -3.85
N LYS A 39 6.77 -0.67 -3.33
CA LYS A 39 8.07 -0.64 -4.02
C LYS A 39 8.67 -2.03 -4.14
N ILE A 40 8.47 -2.89 -3.15
CA ILE A 40 8.92 -4.28 -3.22
C ILE A 40 8.19 -4.99 -4.35
N LEU A 41 6.89 -4.76 -4.48
CA LEU A 41 6.11 -5.33 -5.57
C LEU A 41 6.61 -4.82 -6.93
N GLN A 42 6.98 -3.54 -7.00
CA GLN A 42 7.55 -2.99 -8.22
C GLN A 42 8.86 -3.66 -8.61
N GLU A 43 9.67 -4.05 -7.63
CA GLU A 43 10.90 -4.77 -7.91
C GLU A 43 10.63 -6.18 -8.42
N ILE A 44 9.59 -6.83 -7.91
CA ILE A 44 9.23 -8.18 -8.31
C ILE A 44 8.64 -8.21 -9.72
N TYR A 45 7.69 -7.31 -10.00
CA TYR A 45 6.93 -7.33 -11.26
C TYR A 45 7.44 -6.34 -12.30
N GLY A 46 8.21 -5.33 -11.89
CA GLY A 46 8.68 -4.29 -12.77
C GLY A 46 7.89 -3.00 -12.60
N GLU A 47 8.60 -1.86 -12.66
CA GLU A 47 7.96 -0.55 -12.52
C GLU A 47 7.00 -0.24 -13.67
N ASP A 48 7.26 -0.81 -14.84
CA ASP A 48 6.38 -0.64 -15.99
C ASP A 48 5.06 -1.37 -15.80
N LYS A 49 5.05 -2.45 -15.02
CA LYS A 49 3.83 -3.22 -14.75
C LYS A 49 3.07 -2.71 -13.53
N LEU A 50 3.78 -2.12 -12.58
CA LEU A 50 3.18 -1.53 -11.38
C LEU A 50 3.66 -0.09 -11.20
N PRO A 51 3.31 0.82 -12.13
CA PRO A 51 3.69 2.21 -11.96
C PRO A 51 2.97 2.85 -10.78
N ILE A 52 3.51 3.95 -10.28
CA ILE A 52 2.91 4.68 -9.16
C ILE A 52 1.48 5.11 -9.47
N LYS A 53 1.17 5.40 -10.73
CA LYS A 53 -0.18 5.80 -11.13
C LYS A 53 -1.23 4.71 -10.92
N ASN A 54 -0.82 3.46 -10.71
CA ASN A 54 -1.76 2.37 -10.41
C ASN A 54 -2.32 2.47 -9.00
N ILE A 55 -1.68 3.26 -8.13
CA ILE A 55 -2.21 3.51 -6.79
C ILE A 55 -3.43 4.41 -6.93
N THR A 56 -4.59 3.93 -6.46
CA THR A 56 -5.84 4.67 -6.61
C THR A 56 -6.18 5.46 -5.37
N ARG A 57 -5.90 4.92 -4.18
CA ARG A 57 -6.14 5.66 -2.96
C ARG A 57 -5.48 4.97 -1.76
N MET A 58 -5.38 5.71 -0.68
CA MET A 58 -4.81 5.22 0.56
C MET A 58 -5.74 5.62 1.70
N ASN A 59 -6.14 4.67 2.53
CA ASN A 59 -7.04 4.91 3.64
C ASN A 59 -6.43 4.43 4.94
N LEU A 60 -6.65 5.22 5.99
CA LEU A 60 -6.31 4.80 7.34
C LEU A 60 -7.35 3.77 7.79
N VAL A 61 -6.89 2.66 8.29
CA VAL A 61 -7.77 1.63 8.86
C VAL A 61 -7.93 1.91 10.34
N VAL A 62 -9.15 2.17 10.76
CA VAL A 62 -9.44 2.42 12.17
C VAL A 62 -9.84 1.09 12.80
N ASP A 63 -9.05 0.68 13.77
CA ASP A 63 -9.30 -0.56 14.50
C ASP A 63 -9.94 -0.20 15.84
N LYS A 64 -11.14 -0.69 16.06
CA LYS A 64 -11.85 -0.45 17.31
C LYS A 64 -11.75 -1.63 18.24
#